data_06dacfac67ab3c5e2e729876514a3cca
#
_entry.id   06dacfac67ab3c5e2e729876514a3cca
#
_cell.length_a   1.000
_cell.length_b   1.000
_cell.length_c   1.000
_cell.angle_alpha   90.00
_cell.angle_beta   90.00
_cell.angle_gamma   90.00
#
_symmetry.space_group_name_H-M   'P 1'
#
loop_
_entity.id
_entity.type
_entity.pdbx_description
1 polymer ?
#
loop_
_entity_poly.entity_id
_entity_poly.type
_entity_poly.pdbx_seq_one_letter_code
_entity_poly.pdbx_strand_id
1 'polypeptide(L)'
;MAFTLPDSETARLMGNYRPLSVFQQLRYAILARMKRGEDIIPMIQGRQEAKDDVIRSLLSGSHPYLVSEEGTGKTRLVRSVTDLLPPVPRIAGCPYNDDPAWPRSRLCPRCTSVKDPVKEFGIEWITGAERFSRIQGNEYTNEAKLLGLKDIQAIASGLSPGDPRTFTGTGVFRANRGLLFIDELPAIRTRVQVLLHPILEEQRTVLEEYGWEYPLDLCVMATGNPEGFSHVNEVPRPLIDRLETIYLDLPEEDVELG
;
A
#
# COMPACT_ATOMS: atom_id res chain seq x y z
N MET A 1 2.93 20.40 -12.57
CA MET A 1 2.34 21.55 -11.86
C MET A 1 3.31 21.99 -10.79
N ALA A 2 3.56 23.28 -10.67
CA ALA A 2 4.37 23.80 -9.58
C ALA A 2 3.58 23.64 -8.27
N PHE A 3 4.21 23.05 -7.25
CA PHE A 3 3.61 22.87 -5.94
C PHE A 3 3.58 24.22 -5.21
N THR A 4 2.39 24.71 -4.88
CA THR A 4 2.23 25.92 -4.08
C THR A 4 2.06 25.48 -2.63
N LEU A 5 3.02 25.82 -1.81
CA LEU A 5 2.96 25.56 -0.36
C LEU A 5 1.79 26.36 0.24
N PRO A 6 0.97 25.75 1.12
CA PRO A 6 -0.25 26.37 1.63
C PRO A 6 -0.03 27.59 2.50
N ASP A 7 1.12 27.70 3.18
CA ASP A 7 1.55 28.85 3.96
C ASP A 7 3.06 28.84 4.26
N SER A 8 3.60 29.90 4.85
CA SER A 8 5.03 30.04 5.11
C SER A 8 5.58 29.06 6.14
N GLU A 9 4.77 28.59 7.10
CA GLU A 9 5.17 27.62 8.11
C GLU A 9 5.23 26.22 7.51
N THR A 10 4.21 25.82 6.79
CA THR A 10 4.17 24.56 6.02
C THR A 10 5.31 24.53 5.00
N ALA A 11 5.56 25.64 4.29
CA ALA A 11 6.67 25.77 3.36
C ALA A 11 8.02 25.52 4.04
N ARG A 12 8.22 26.04 5.24
CA ARG A 12 9.45 25.86 6.01
C ARG A 12 9.63 24.42 6.50
N LEU A 13 8.55 23.76 6.92
CA LEU A 13 8.58 22.38 7.39
C LEU A 13 8.78 21.39 6.23
N MET A 14 8.23 21.69 5.06
CA MET A 14 8.26 20.81 3.90
C MET A 14 9.47 21.05 2.99
N GLY A 15 10.12 22.24 3.08
CA GLY A 15 11.23 22.60 2.20
C GLY A 15 10.86 22.51 0.72
N ASN A 16 11.64 21.75 -0.05
CA ASN A 16 11.39 21.51 -1.47
C ASN A 16 10.52 20.25 -1.74
N TYR A 17 9.76 19.82 -0.75
CA TYR A 17 8.91 18.63 -0.88
C TYR A 17 7.93 18.75 -2.04
N ARG A 18 7.81 17.66 -2.80
CA ARG A 18 6.78 17.48 -3.84
C ARG A 18 6.08 16.15 -3.60
N PRO A 19 4.75 16.10 -3.64
CA PRO A 19 4.02 14.84 -3.60
C PRO A 19 4.44 13.97 -4.81
N LEU A 20 5.04 12.84 -4.54
CA LEU A 20 5.37 11.82 -5.53
C LEU A 20 4.48 10.61 -5.30
N SER A 21 4.02 9.98 -6.36
CA SER A 21 3.33 8.70 -6.23
C SER A 21 4.27 7.62 -5.66
N VAL A 22 3.70 6.58 -5.07
CA VAL A 22 4.47 5.46 -4.52
C VAL A 22 5.42 4.86 -5.57
N PHE A 23 4.94 4.65 -6.78
CA PHE A 23 5.79 4.12 -7.86
C PHE A 23 6.88 5.09 -8.29
N GLN A 24 6.64 6.40 -8.24
CA GLN A 24 7.71 7.39 -8.48
C GLN A 24 8.76 7.35 -7.37
N GLN A 25 8.34 7.24 -6.11
CA GLN A 25 9.26 7.10 -4.97
C GLN A 25 10.12 5.85 -5.11
N LEU A 26 9.51 4.69 -5.39
CA LEU A 26 10.22 3.43 -5.63
C LEU A 26 11.20 3.55 -6.80
N ARG A 27 10.76 4.13 -7.92
CA ARG A 27 11.63 4.34 -9.10
C ARG A 27 12.86 5.17 -8.75
N TYR A 28 12.70 6.29 -8.05
CA TYR A 28 13.83 7.13 -7.65
C TYR A 28 14.77 6.40 -6.69
N ALA A 29 14.24 5.66 -5.72
CA ALA A 29 15.04 4.90 -4.76
C ALA A 29 15.82 3.77 -5.46
N ILE A 30 15.18 3.01 -6.35
CA ILE A 30 15.81 1.95 -7.13
C ILE A 30 16.94 2.52 -8.00
N LEU A 31 16.65 3.55 -8.79
CA LEU A 31 17.67 4.16 -9.67
C LEU A 31 18.83 4.76 -8.88
N ALA A 32 18.58 5.33 -7.70
CA ALA A 32 19.64 5.86 -6.86
C ALA A 32 20.55 4.75 -6.32
N ARG A 33 20.01 3.59 -5.89
CA ARG A 33 20.82 2.43 -5.47
C ARG A 33 21.58 1.82 -6.64
N MET A 34 20.95 1.67 -7.80
CA MET A 34 21.63 1.19 -9.03
C MET A 34 22.85 2.05 -9.40
N LYS A 35 22.72 3.39 -9.35
CA LYS A 35 23.82 4.32 -9.61
C LYS A 35 24.99 4.17 -8.63
N ARG A 36 24.71 3.74 -7.39
CA ARG A 36 25.75 3.49 -6.38
C ARG A 36 26.30 2.07 -6.43
N GLY A 37 25.77 1.20 -7.28
CA GLY A 37 26.13 -0.23 -7.33
C GLY A 37 25.70 -1.01 -6.09
N GLU A 38 24.66 -0.55 -5.38
CA GLU A 38 24.11 -1.21 -4.20
C GLU A 38 23.09 -2.29 -4.59
N ASP A 39 23.04 -3.38 -3.81
CA ASP A 39 21.95 -4.35 -3.95
C ASP A 39 20.62 -3.68 -3.56
N ILE A 40 19.64 -3.76 -4.45
CA ILE A 40 18.33 -3.14 -4.25
C ILE A 40 17.49 -3.94 -3.23
N ILE A 41 17.65 -5.27 -3.22
CA ILE A 41 16.91 -6.20 -2.35
C ILE A 41 17.91 -7.05 -1.54
N PRO A 42 18.64 -6.44 -0.58
CA PRO A 42 19.75 -7.11 0.10
C PRO A 42 19.32 -8.22 1.07
N MET A 43 18.04 -8.22 1.52
CA MET A 43 17.55 -9.23 2.47
C MET A 43 17.34 -10.61 1.85
N ILE A 44 17.44 -10.72 0.52
CA ILE A 44 17.35 -11.98 -0.22
C ILE A 44 18.72 -12.28 -0.81
N GLN A 45 19.29 -13.41 -0.45
CA GLN A 45 20.51 -13.93 -1.04
C GLN A 45 20.16 -14.84 -2.22
N GLY A 46 20.97 -14.80 -3.28
CA GLY A 46 20.65 -15.51 -4.51
C GLY A 46 19.39 -15.00 -5.22
N ARG A 47 18.80 -15.84 -6.08
CA ARG A 47 17.56 -15.55 -6.82
C ARG A 47 17.59 -14.23 -7.60
N GLN A 48 18.71 -14.00 -8.29
CA GLN A 48 18.91 -12.72 -9.00
C GLN A 48 17.81 -12.47 -10.03
N GLU A 49 17.37 -13.49 -10.74
CA GLU A 49 16.31 -13.39 -11.74
C GLU A 49 15.00 -12.90 -11.12
N ALA A 50 14.57 -13.49 -10.00
CA ALA A 50 13.37 -13.06 -9.30
C ALA A 50 13.48 -11.64 -8.73
N LYS A 51 14.66 -11.25 -8.24
CA LYS A 51 14.93 -9.86 -7.83
C LYS A 51 14.78 -8.89 -9.01
N ASP A 52 15.34 -9.25 -10.15
CA ASP A 52 15.31 -8.42 -11.36
C ASP A 52 13.87 -8.28 -11.88
N ASP A 53 13.06 -9.34 -11.81
CA ASP A 53 11.66 -9.30 -12.18
C ASP A 53 10.85 -8.40 -11.25
N VAL A 54 11.06 -8.50 -9.94
CA VAL A 54 10.42 -7.59 -8.97
C VAL A 54 10.82 -6.14 -9.23
N ILE A 55 12.11 -5.87 -9.44
CA ILE A 55 12.60 -4.53 -9.75
C ILE A 55 11.99 -4.00 -11.04
N ARG A 56 11.89 -4.84 -12.07
CA ARG A 56 11.27 -4.49 -13.36
C ARG A 56 9.80 -4.14 -13.17
N SER A 57 9.05 -4.96 -12.43
CA SER A 57 7.65 -4.73 -12.09
C SER A 57 7.46 -3.38 -11.38
N LEU A 58 8.26 -3.10 -10.36
CA LEU A 58 8.19 -1.83 -9.63
C LEU A 58 8.55 -0.61 -10.51
N LEU A 59 9.53 -0.75 -11.40
CA LEU A 59 9.93 0.32 -12.33
C LEU A 59 8.86 0.59 -13.40
N SER A 60 8.13 -0.44 -13.84
CA SER A 60 7.01 -0.29 -14.78
C SER A 60 5.75 0.27 -14.13
N GLY A 61 5.66 0.25 -12.79
CA GLY A 61 4.48 0.68 -12.05
C GLY A 61 3.44 -0.43 -11.89
N SER A 62 3.87 -1.69 -12.04
CA SER A 62 3.03 -2.88 -11.87
C SER A 62 3.00 -3.34 -10.41
N HIS A 63 1.98 -4.14 -10.10
CA HIS A 63 1.76 -4.72 -8.78
C HIS A 63 2.27 -6.18 -8.75
N PRO A 64 3.39 -6.50 -8.04
CA PRO A 64 3.96 -7.85 -8.06
C PRO A 64 3.05 -8.89 -7.39
N TYR A 65 2.89 -10.05 -8.03
CA TYR A 65 2.26 -11.24 -7.48
C TYR A 65 3.29 -12.37 -7.43
N LEU A 66 3.75 -12.69 -6.23
CA LEU A 66 4.85 -13.64 -5.98
C LEU A 66 4.28 -15.04 -5.77
N VAL A 67 4.56 -15.93 -6.71
CA VAL A 67 4.11 -17.32 -6.66
C VAL A 67 5.29 -18.23 -6.31
N SER A 68 5.19 -18.96 -5.22
CA SER A 68 6.18 -19.96 -4.81
C SER A 68 5.68 -20.81 -3.66
N GLU A 69 6.37 -21.89 -3.39
CA GLU A 69 6.16 -22.73 -2.21
C GLU A 69 6.39 -21.96 -0.88
N GLU A 70 6.00 -22.56 0.23
CA GLU A 70 6.23 -22.01 1.55
C GLU A 70 7.73 -21.92 1.89
N GLY A 71 8.09 -21.00 2.79
CA GLY A 71 9.48 -20.88 3.26
C GLY A 71 10.42 -20.11 2.31
N THR A 72 9.98 -19.70 1.14
CA THR A 72 10.82 -19.08 0.09
C THR A 72 11.25 -17.62 0.35
N GLY A 73 10.98 -17.04 1.50
CA GLY A 73 11.42 -15.68 1.85
C GLY A 73 10.56 -14.53 1.27
N LYS A 74 9.35 -14.81 0.77
CA LYS A 74 8.39 -13.81 0.22
C LYS A 74 8.24 -12.58 1.12
N THR A 75 8.03 -12.78 2.41
CA THR A 75 7.86 -11.68 3.37
C THR A 75 9.12 -10.81 3.53
N ARG A 76 10.32 -11.41 3.45
CA ARG A 76 11.59 -10.65 3.50
C ARG A 76 11.75 -9.79 2.25
N LEU A 77 11.40 -10.32 1.08
CA LEU A 77 11.42 -9.58 -0.17
C LEU A 77 10.50 -8.35 -0.12
N VAL A 78 9.27 -8.53 0.34
CA VAL A 78 8.31 -7.43 0.49
C VAL A 78 8.81 -6.36 1.47
N ARG A 79 9.44 -6.77 2.57
CA ARG A 79 10.06 -5.81 3.51
C ARG A 79 11.20 -5.03 2.88
N SER A 80 12.06 -5.68 2.09
CA SER A 80 13.13 -4.97 1.35
C SER A 80 12.57 -3.89 0.42
N VAL A 81 11.43 -4.15 -0.23
CA VAL A 81 10.74 -3.14 -1.04
C VAL A 81 10.19 -2.00 -0.17
N THR A 82 9.67 -2.31 1.02
CA THR A 82 9.21 -1.30 1.98
C THR A 82 10.33 -0.36 2.41
N ASP A 83 11.55 -0.89 2.58
CA ASP A 83 12.74 -0.13 2.96
C ASP A 83 13.27 0.80 1.85
N LEU A 84 12.76 0.65 0.62
CA LEU A 84 13.03 1.60 -0.47
C LEU A 84 12.21 2.89 -0.35
N LEU A 85 11.09 2.86 0.38
CA LEU A 85 10.20 4.01 0.48
C LEU A 85 10.79 5.08 1.40
N PRO A 86 11.04 6.31 0.89
CA PRO A 86 11.60 7.40 1.69
C PRO A 86 10.57 7.90 2.71
N PRO A 87 11.00 8.57 3.80
CA PRO A 87 10.07 9.29 4.65
C PRO A 87 9.31 10.37 3.88
N VAL A 88 8.02 10.51 4.19
CA VAL A 88 7.13 11.51 3.56
C VAL A 88 6.32 12.25 4.64
N PRO A 89 5.93 13.51 4.40
CA PRO A 89 5.07 14.24 5.33
C PRO A 89 3.63 13.73 5.23
N ARG A 90 2.93 13.71 6.36
CA ARG A 90 1.47 13.56 6.42
C ARG A 90 0.86 14.59 7.36
N ILE A 91 -0.43 14.85 7.23
CA ILE A 91 -1.19 15.60 8.24
C ILE A 91 -1.17 14.78 9.52
N ALA A 92 -0.70 15.38 10.62
CA ALA A 92 -0.40 14.65 11.86
C ALA A 92 -1.62 13.87 12.39
N GLY A 93 -1.38 12.60 12.75
CA GLY A 93 -2.42 11.67 13.22
C GLY A 93 -3.47 11.30 12.17
N CYS A 94 -3.25 11.56 10.88
CA CYS A 94 -4.18 11.17 9.83
C CYS A 94 -4.15 9.64 9.61
N PRO A 95 -5.28 8.93 9.81
CA PRO A 95 -5.31 7.47 9.64
C PRO A 95 -5.27 7.02 8.17
N TYR A 96 -5.40 7.95 7.23
CA TYR A 96 -5.39 7.72 5.79
C TYR A 96 -4.09 8.20 5.12
N ASN A 97 -3.13 8.66 5.92
CA ASN A 97 -1.84 9.21 5.46
C ASN A 97 -1.98 10.37 4.47
N ASP A 98 -2.99 11.24 4.66
CA ASP A 98 -3.20 12.41 3.79
C ASP A 98 -1.94 13.26 3.68
N ASP A 99 -1.59 13.61 2.45
CA ASP A 99 -0.50 14.52 2.17
C ASP A 99 -0.92 15.97 2.47
N PRO A 100 -0.15 16.73 3.25
CA PRO A 100 -0.47 18.13 3.53
C PRO A 100 -0.52 19.02 2.27
N ALA A 101 0.05 18.55 1.18
CA ALA A 101 0.09 19.24 -0.11
C ALA A 101 -1.06 18.86 -1.05
N TRP A 102 -1.89 17.91 -0.69
CA TRP A 102 -3.03 17.54 -1.53
C TRP A 102 -4.15 18.58 -1.47
N PRO A 103 -4.88 18.74 -2.57
CA PRO A 103 -6.07 19.58 -2.58
C PRO A 103 -7.12 19.00 -1.63
N ARG A 104 -7.94 19.88 -1.05
CA ARG A 104 -8.97 19.50 -0.07
C ARG A 104 -9.89 18.37 -0.56
N SER A 105 -10.21 18.33 -1.85
CA SER A 105 -11.03 17.29 -2.48
C SER A 105 -10.43 15.88 -2.42
N ARG A 106 -9.13 15.78 -2.13
CA ARG A 106 -8.41 14.51 -2.01
C ARG A 106 -8.20 14.07 -0.56
N LEU A 107 -8.55 14.90 0.41
CA LEU A 107 -8.33 14.61 1.82
C LEU A 107 -9.45 13.76 2.41
N CYS A 108 -9.12 12.99 3.43
CA CYS A 108 -10.06 12.14 4.15
C CYS A 108 -11.10 12.95 4.95
N PRO A 109 -12.20 12.30 5.42
CA PRO A 109 -13.25 12.98 6.16
C PRO A 109 -12.79 13.67 7.44
N ARG A 110 -11.78 13.11 8.14
CA ARG A 110 -11.18 13.77 9.30
C ARG A 110 -10.49 15.08 8.91
N CYS A 111 -9.66 15.04 7.89
CA CYS A 111 -8.91 16.23 7.47
C CYS A 111 -9.79 17.29 6.82
N THR A 112 -10.89 16.90 6.16
CA THR A 112 -11.87 17.83 5.61
C THR A 112 -12.86 18.37 6.62
N SER A 113 -12.93 17.83 7.84
CA SER A 113 -13.84 18.33 8.90
C SER A 113 -13.43 19.72 9.42
N VAL A 114 -12.20 20.13 9.21
CA VAL A 114 -11.66 21.42 9.64
C VAL A 114 -11.32 22.30 8.43
N LYS A 115 -11.26 23.61 8.62
CA LYS A 115 -10.98 24.56 7.53
C LYS A 115 -9.55 24.41 7.01
N ASP A 116 -8.59 24.27 7.90
CA ASP A 116 -7.15 24.15 7.59
C ASP A 116 -6.56 23.00 8.42
N PRO A 117 -6.49 21.79 7.86
CA PRO A 117 -6.03 20.62 8.60
C PRO A 117 -4.54 20.70 8.98
N VAL A 118 -3.73 21.41 8.21
CA VAL A 118 -2.31 21.58 8.51
C VAL A 118 -2.11 22.49 9.73
N LYS A 119 -2.86 23.59 9.83
CA LYS A 119 -2.82 24.44 11.02
C LYS A 119 -3.40 23.78 12.26
N GLU A 120 -4.49 23.03 12.09
CA GLU A 120 -5.20 22.39 13.19
C GLU A 120 -4.43 21.19 13.75
N PHE A 121 -3.93 20.31 12.89
CA PHE A 121 -3.31 19.05 13.30
C PHE A 121 -1.78 19.05 13.22
N GLY A 122 -1.18 19.94 12.43
CA GLY A 122 0.26 19.95 12.15
C GLY A 122 0.67 18.94 11.09
N ILE A 123 1.98 18.79 10.93
CA ILE A 123 2.61 17.85 9.98
C ILE A 123 3.56 16.94 10.75
N GLU A 124 3.57 15.66 10.41
CA GLU A 124 4.56 14.70 10.87
C GLU A 124 5.17 13.95 9.69
N TRP A 125 6.36 13.40 9.87
CA TRP A 125 7.03 12.58 8.88
C TRP A 125 6.84 11.11 9.20
N ILE A 126 6.44 10.34 8.21
CA ILE A 126 6.24 8.88 8.34
C ILE A 126 7.19 8.13 7.41
N THR A 127 7.74 7.05 7.93
CA THR A 127 8.64 6.14 7.22
C THR A 127 7.88 5.19 6.29
N GLY A 128 8.59 4.45 5.43
CA GLY A 128 7.99 3.36 4.65
C GLY A 128 7.31 2.31 5.52
N ALA A 129 7.89 1.97 6.67
CA ALA A 129 7.34 0.99 7.61
C ALA A 129 6.00 1.43 8.24
N GLU A 130 5.80 2.72 8.48
CA GLU A 130 4.55 3.27 9.04
C GLU A 130 3.41 3.34 8.02
N ARG A 131 3.72 3.20 6.74
CA ARG A 131 2.75 3.12 5.63
C ARG A 131 2.81 1.76 4.91
N PHE A 132 3.20 0.75 5.67
CA PHE A 132 3.12 -0.65 5.30
C PHE A 132 1.95 -1.31 6.01
N SER A 133 1.13 -2.04 5.27
CA SER A 133 0.05 -2.83 5.84
C SER A 133 0.10 -4.25 5.30
N ARG A 134 0.04 -5.25 6.20
CA ARG A 134 -0.04 -6.66 5.84
C ARG A 134 -1.43 -7.20 6.13
N ILE A 135 -2.00 -7.87 5.16
CA ILE A 135 -3.22 -8.66 5.29
C ILE A 135 -2.85 -10.12 5.08
N GLN A 136 -3.03 -10.92 6.12
CA GLN A 136 -2.91 -12.38 6.00
C GLN A 136 -4.20 -12.91 5.37
N GLY A 137 -4.08 -13.54 4.20
CA GLY A 137 -5.19 -14.20 3.53
C GLY A 137 -5.59 -15.47 4.27
N ASN A 138 -6.87 -15.60 4.51
CA ASN A 138 -7.53 -16.81 5.01
C ASN A 138 -9.04 -16.71 4.74
N GLU A 139 -9.79 -17.77 4.99
CA GLU A 139 -11.24 -17.83 4.78
C GLU A 139 -12.04 -16.79 5.63
N TYR A 140 -11.45 -16.29 6.73
CA TYR A 140 -12.06 -15.27 7.60
C TYR A 140 -11.69 -13.85 7.22
N THR A 141 -10.82 -13.67 6.22
CA THR A 141 -10.50 -12.34 5.70
C THR A 141 -11.72 -11.78 5.00
N ASN A 142 -12.14 -10.60 5.43
CA ASN A 142 -13.36 -9.95 5.01
C ASN A 142 -13.13 -8.48 4.64
N GLU A 143 -14.18 -7.83 4.16
CA GLU A 143 -14.15 -6.41 3.79
C GLU A 143 -13.68 -5.50 4.92
N ALA A 144 -14.05 -5.78 6.17
CA ALA A 144 -13.63 -4.98 7.32
C ALA A 144 -12.12 -5.01 7.55
N LYS A 145 -11.47 -6.17 7.32
CA LYS A 145 -10.01 -6.27 7.38
C LYS A 145 -9.34 -5.57 6.20
N LEU A 146 -9.93 -5.63 5.02
CA LEU A 146 -9.39 -5.04 3.80
C LEU A 146 -9.59 -3.53 3.77
N LEU A 147 -10.83 -3.07 3.90
CA LEU A 147 -11.22 -1.66 3.76
C LEU A 147 -11.41 -0.98 5.12
N GLY A 148 -12.30 -1.47 5.95
CA GLY A 148 -12.60 -0.85 7.24
C GLY A 148 -13.98 -1.21 7.78
N LEU A 149 -14.31 -0.57 8.88
CA LEU A 149 -15.53 -0.83 9.64
C LEU A 149 -16.15 0.45 10.18
N LYS A 150 -17.40 0.34 10.61
CA LYS A 150 -18.11 1.46 11.28
C LYS A 150 -17.53 1.75 12.65
N ASP A 151 -17.29 3.02 12.92
CA ASP A 151 -16.91 3.52 14.23
C ASP A 151 -18.17 3.71 15.09
N ILE A 152 -18.41 2.73 15.95
CA ILE A 152 -19.56 2.73 16.88
C ILE A 152 -19.47 3.88 17.90
N GLN A 153 -18.26 4.30 18.28
CA GLN A 153 -18.08 5.42 19.22
C GLN A 153 -18.43 6.74 18.56
N ALA A 154 -18.04 6.94 17.29
CA ALA A 154 -18.41 8.12 16.53
C ALA A 154 -19.93 8.22 16.34
N ILE A 155 -20.62 7.08 16.07
CA ILE A 155 -22.08 7.03 15.98
C ILE A 155 -22.71 7.35 17.34
N ALA A 156 -22.24 6.76 18.43
CA ALA A 156 -22.73 7.02 19.78
C ALA A 156 -22.53 8.48 20.22
N SER A 157 -21.55 9.18 19.66
CA SER A 157 -21.33 10.62 19.88
C SER A 157 -22.26 11.54 19.10
N GLY A 158 -23.18 10.97 18.29
CA GLY A 158 -24.22 11.70 17.57
C GLY A 158 -24.00 11.90 16.07
N LEU A 159 -22.96 11.28 15.48
CA LEU A 159 -22.80 11.30 14.04
C LEU A 159 -23.79 10.33 13.37
N SER A 160 -24.30 10.72 12.19
CA SER A 160 -25.14 9.82 11.38
C SER A 160 -24.35 8.59 10.95
N PRO A 161 -24.95 7.38 10.98
CA PRO A 161 -24.29 6.15 10.51
C PRO A 161 -23.79 6.18 9.07
N GLY A 162 -24.31 7.06 8.22
CA GLY A 162 -23.87 7.28 6.84
C GLY A 162 -22.84 8.43 6.68
N ASP A 163 -22.44 9.07 7.78
CA ASP A 163 -21.39 10.11 7.74
C ASP A 163 -20.04 9.45 7.52
N PRO A 164 -19.24 9.84 6.50
CA PRO A 164 -17.93 9.26 6.27
C PRO A 164 -16.98 9.29 7.47
N ARG A 165 -17.20 10.18 8.44
CA ARG A 165 -16.42 10.24 9.68
C ARG A 165 -16.73 9.08 10.65
N THR A 166 -17.78 8.32 10.42
CA THR A 166 -18.09 7.08 11.15
C THR A 166 -17.46 5.84 10.53
N PHE A 167 -16.62 6.01 9.51
CA PHE A 167 -15.86 4.93 8.90
C PHE A 167 -14.40 4.96 9.39
N THR A 168 -13.93 3.82 9.89
CA THR A 168 -12.53 3.60 10.27
C THR A 168 -11.84 2.74 9.24
N GLY A 169 -10.94 3.34 8.44
CA GLY A 169 -10.14 2.63 7.44
C GLY A 169 -9.14 1.66 8.07
N THR A 170 -8.97 0.50 7.44
CA THR A 170 -8.04 -0.55 7.89
C THR A 170 -6.93 -0.80 6.86
N GLY A 171 -6.74 -2.03 6.40
CA GLY A 171 -5.60 -2.48 5.62
C GLY A 171 -5.18 -1.56 4.48
N VAL A 172 -6.09 -1.30 3.55
CA VAL A 172 -5.83 -0.48 2.36
C VAL A 172 -5.49 0.96 2.72
N PHE A 173 -6.25 1.55 3.64
CA PHE A 173 -6.04 2.95 4.01
C PHE A 173 -4.76 3.17 4.81
N ARG A 174 -4.37 2.20 5.67
CA ARG A 174 -3.07 2.24 6.38
C ARG A 174 -1.89 2.14 5.41
N ALA A 175 -2.07 1.42 4.30
CA ALA A 175 -1.06 1.30 3.25
C ALA A 175 -1.03 2.50 2.30
N ASN A 176 -1.99 3.42 2.38
CA ASN A 176 -2.04 4.57 1.48
C ASN A 176 -0.72 5.35 1.49
N ARG A 177 -0.24 5.73 0.32
CA ARG A 177 1.08 6.31 0.05
C ARG A 177 2.25 5.38 0.38
N GLY A 178 2.00 4.07 0.43
CA GLY A 178 2.97 3.05 0.78
C GLY A 178 2.68 1.70 0.12
N LEU A 179 2.82 0.63 0.88
CA LEU A 179 2.77 -0.73 0.38
C LEU A 179 1.72 -1.57 1.11
N LEU A 180 0.77 -2.11 0.35
CA LEU A 180 -0.18 -3.12 0.81
C LEU A 180 0.37 -4.51 0.47
N PHE A 181 0.64 -5.30 1.49
CA PHE A 181 1.04 -6.69 1.33
C PHE A 181 -0.14 -7.63 1.61
N ILE A 182 -0.53 -8.41 0.61
CA ILE A 182 -1.57 -9.44 0.73
C ILE A 182 -0.88 -10.79 0.69
N ASP A 183 -0.68 -11.36 1.86
CA ASP A 183 -0.06 -12.66 2.01
C ASP A 183 -1.10 -13.75 1.82
N GLU A 184 -0.85 -14.71 0.92
CA GLU A 184 -1.80 -15.76 0.52
C GLU A 184 -3.12 -15.21 -0.07
N LEU A 185 -3.03 -14.39 -1.11
CA LEU A 185 -4.21 -13.85 -1.82
C LEU A 185 -5.25 -14.94 -2.19
N PRO A 186 -4.87 -16.12 -2.70
CA PRO A 186 -5.84 -17.17 -3.04
C PRO A 186 -6.60 -17.75 -1.83
N ALA A 187 -6.10 -17.58 -0.61
CA ALA A 187 -6.81 -18.02 0.60
C ALA A 187 -7.99 -17.10 0.98
N ILE A 188 -8.08 -15.92 0.37
CA ILE A 188 -9.18 -14.96 0.56
C ILE A 188 -10.35 -15.38 -0.32
N ARG A 189 -11.58 -15.32 0.20
CA ARG A 189 -12.79 -15.61 -0.59
C ARG A 189 -12.89 -14.68 -1.79
N THR A 190 -13.23 -15.20 -2.96
CA THR A 190 -13.31 -14.47 -4.24
C THR A 190 -14.12 -13.17 -4.14
N ARG A 191 -15.24 -13.16 -3.40
CA ARG A 191 -16.06 -11.95 -3.19
C ARG A 191 -15.31 -10.80 -2.52
N VAL A 192 -14.29 -11.09 -1.71
CA VAL A 192 -13.46 -10.08 -1.04
C VAL A 192 -12.30 -9.68 -1.95
N GLN A 193 -11.75 -10.63 -2.71
CA GLN A 193 -10.70 -10.33 -3.70
C GLN A 193 -11.17 -9.31 -4.75
N VAL A 194 -12.44 -9.36 -5.16
CA VAL A 194 -13.03 -8.43 -6.14
C VAL A 194 -12.94 -6.96 -5.68
N LEU A 195 -12.93 -6.69 -4.37
CA LEU A 195 -12.78 -5.34 -3.84
C LEU A 195 -11.42 -4.71 -4.15
N LEU A 196 -10.44 -5.51 -4.58
CA LEU A 196 -9.13 -5.01 -5.01
C LEU A 196 -9.15 -4.43 -6.44
N HIS A 197 -10.17 -4.71 -7.28
CA HIS A 197 -10.21 -4.23 -8.67
C HIS A 197 -10.10 -2.70 -8.77
N PRO A 198 -10.97 -1.91 -8.13
CA PRO A 198 -10.87 -0.45 -8.24
C PRO A 198 -9.58 0.09 -7.59
N ILE A 199 -9.02 -0.64 -6.62
CA ILE A 199 -7.76 -0.27 -5.97
C ILE A 199 -6.58 -0.42 -6.93
N LEU A 200 -6.50 -1.54 -7.66
CA LEU A 200 -5.40 -1.83 -8.58
C LEU A 200 -5.52 -1.03 -9.89
N GLU A 201 -6.73 -0.87 -10.41
CA GLU A 201 -6.95 -0.25 -11.72
C GLU A 201 -7.06 1.26 -11.64
N GLU A 202 -7.87 1.75 -10.70
CA GLU A 202 -8.26 3.15 -10.63
C GLU A 202 -7.59 3.91 -9.48
N GLN A 203 -6.80 3.22 -8.66
CA GLN A 203 -6.15 3.78 -7.46
C GLN A 203 -7.16 4.55 -6.60
N ARG A 204 -8.32 3.94 -6.36
CA ARG A 204 -9.37 4.47 -5.50
C ARG A 204 -10.17 3.36 -4.83
N THR A 205 -10.89 3.72 -3.80
CA THR A 205 -11.92 2.88 -3.20
C THR A 205 -13.24 3.64 -3.17
N VAL A 206 -14.33 2.91 -3.34
CA VAL A 206 -15.69 3.45 -3.30
C VAL A 206 -16.40 2.81 -2.11
N LEU A 207 -16.87 3.65 -1.21
CA LEU A 207 -17.65 3.25 -0.04
C LEU A 207 -19.09 3.73 -0.26
N GLU A 208 -19.86 2.94 -1.01
CA GLU A 208 -21.21 3.28 -1.47
C GLU A 208 -22.15 3.66 -0.29
N GLU A 209 -22.04 2.94 0.82
CA GLU A 209 -22.85 3.18 2.02
C GLU A 209 -22.68 4.60 2.59
N TYR A 210 -21.50 5.21 2.35
CA TYR A 210 -21.16 6.56 2.82
C TYR A 210 -21.23 7.60 1.69
N GLY A 211 -21.52 7.19 0.45
CA GLY A 211 -21.44 8.05 -0.72
C GLY A 211 -20.06 8.68 -0.87
N TRP A 212 -19.00 7.96 -0.48
CA TRP A 212 -17.65 8.48 -0.40
C TRP A 212 -16.69 7.67 -1.26
N GLU A 213 -15.99 8.38 -2.13
CA GLU A 213 -14.86 7.85 -2.88
C GLU A 213 -13.58 8.44 -2.34
N TYR A 214 -12.57 7.59 -2.18
CA TYR A 214 -11.27 8.03 -1.69
C TYR A 214 -10.15 7.60 -2.64
N PRO A 215 -9.37 8.58 -3.17
CA PRO A 215 -8.24 8.28 -4.02
C PRO A 215 -7.10 7.67 -3.19
N LEU A 216 -6.53 6.60 -3.70
CA LEU A 216 -5.41 5.89 -3.11
C LEU A 216 -4.14 6.15 -3.93
N ASP A 217 -3.01 5.92 -3.30
CA ASP A 217 -1.69 5.90 -3.93
C ASP A 217 -0.86 4.83 -3.23
N LEU A 218 -0.89 3.61 -3.74
CA LEU A 218 -0.21 2.49 -3.09
C LEU A 218 0.30 1.47 -4.11
N CYS A 219 1.36 0.76 -3.72
CA CYS A 219 1.80 -0.45 -4.39
C CYS A 219 1.17 -1.64 -3.68
N VAL A 220 0.53 -2.54 -4.42
CA VAL A 220 0.08 -3.83 -3.90
C VAL A 220 1.15 -4.88 -4.24
N MET A 221 1.57 -5.64 -3.25
CA MET A 221 2.32 -6.88 -3.44
C MET A 221 1.50 -8.02 -2.88
N ALA A 222 1.29 -9.05 -3.66
CA ALA A 222 0.53 -10.22 -3.23
C ALA A 222 1.39 -11.48 -3.31
N THR A 223 1.03 -12.51 -2.53
CA THR A 223 1.64 -13.83 -2.63
C THR A 223 0.59 -14.88 -2.85
N GLY A 224 1.01 -15.99 -3.49
CA GLY A 224 0.23 -17.21 -3.65
C GLY A 224 1.14 -18.42 -3.67
N ASN A 225 0.53 -19.59 -3.53
CA ASN A 225 1.20 -20.86 -3.75
C ASN A 225 0.90 -21.37 -5.16
N PRO A 226 1.78 -22.21 -5.75
CA PRO A 226 1.51 -22.83 -7.03
C PRO A 226 0.18 -23.60 -7.05
N GLU A 227 -0.40 -23.76 -8.23
CA GLU A 227 -1.64 -24.51 -8.42
C GLU A 227 -1.50 -25.94 -7.86
N GLY A 228 -2.51 -26.40 -7.11
CA GLY A 228 -2.56 -27.77 -6.55
C GLY A 228 -2.59 -27.85 -5.03
N PHE A 229 -2.38 -26.75 -4.31
CA PHE A 229 -2.58 -26.72 -2.86
C PHE A 229 -4.08 -26.72 -2.52
N SER A 230 -4.51 -27.66 -1.66
CA SER A 230 -5.89 -27.77 -1.19
C SER A 230 -6.31 -26.54 -0.39
N HIS A 231 -7.58 -26.11 -0.54
CA HIS A 231 -8.21 -24.96 0.12
C HIS A 231 -7.89 -23.57 -0.44
N VAL A 232 -7.61 -23.44 -1.74
CA VAL A 232 -7.32 -22.18 -2.39
C VAL A 232 -8.50 -21.76 -3.26
N ASN A 233 -8.97 -20.52 -3.13
CA ASN A 233 -9.92 -19.96 -4.06
C ASN A 233 -9.19 -19.57 -5.34
N GLU A 234 -9.85 -19.74 -6.48
CA GLU A 234 -9.33 -19.21 -7.74
C GLU A 234 -9.26 -17.67 -7.67
N VAL A 235 -8.11 -17.12 -8.04
CA VAL A 235 -7.97 -15.68 -8.18
C VAL A 235 -8.62 -15.27 -9.50
N PRO A 236 -9.62 -14.36 -9.50
CA PRO A 236 -10.32 -13.97 -10.71
C PRO A 236 -9.36 -13.46 -11.79
N ARG A 237 -9.54 -13.89 -13.04
CA ARG A 237 -8.70 -13.45 -14.16
C ARG A 237 -8.54 -11.93 -14.24
N PRO A 238 -9.61 -11.11 -14.13
CA PRO A 238 -9.46 -9.66 -14.15
C PRO A 238 -8.55 -9.11 -13.04
N LEU A 239 -8.39 -9.82 -11.93
CA LEU A 239 -7.46 -9.44 -10.87
C LEU A 239 -6.03 -9.84 -11.22
N ILE A 240 -5.83 -11.06 -11.74
CA ILE A 240 -4.53 -11.54 -12.22
C ILE A 240 -3.97 -10.64 -13.32
N ASP A 241 -4.80 -10.20 -14.27
CA ASP A 241 -4.39 -9.33 -15.39
C ASP A 241 -3.84 -7.95 -14.92
N ARG A 242 -4.11 -7.56 -13.66
CA ARG A 242 -3.62 -6.33 -13.04
C ARG A 242 -2.41 -6.53 -12.13
N LEU A 243 -2.04 -7.78 -11.94
CA LEU A 243 -0.87 -8.19 -11.15
C LEU A 243 0.21 -8.72 -12.10
N GLU A 244 1.45 -8.44 -11.81
CA GLU A 244 2.57 -9.04 -12.53
C GLU A 244 3.04 -10.28 -11.79
N THR A 245 2.75 -11.46 -12.38
CA THR A 245 3.08 -12.75 -11.76
C THR A 245 4.58 -13.02 -11.88
N ILE A 246 5.21 -13.26 -10.76
CA ILE A 246 6.64 -13.56 -10.64
C ILE A 246 6.78 -14.88 -9.88
N TYR A 247 7.43 -15.86 -10.50
CA TYR A 247 7.70 -17.14 -9.88
C TYR A 247 9.02 -17.08 -9.10
N LEU A 248 8.98 -17.52 -7.85
CA LEU A 248 10.17 -17.62 -7.01
C LEU A 248 10.55 -19.10 -6.88
N ASP A 249 11.65 -19.47 -7.52
CA ASP A 249 12.20 -20.82 -7.37
C ASP A 249 12.74 -21.04 -5.96
N LEU A 250 12.89 -22.31 -5.56
CA LEU A 250 13.61 -22.65 -4.32
C LEU A 250 15.04 -22.10 -4.40
N PRO A 251 15.64 -21.65 -3.26
CA PRO A 251 17.06 -21.27 -3.26
C PRO A 251 17.91 -22.47 -3.71
N GLU A 252 18.98 -22.18 -4.43
CA GLU A 252 20.00 -23.19 -4.71
C GLU A 252 20.53 -23.72 -3.37
N GLU A 253 20.81 -25.03 -3.26
CA GLU A 253 21.18 -25.73 -1.99
C GLU A 253 22.34 -25.07 -1.23
N ASP A 254 23.24 -24.36 -1.93
CA ASP A 254 24.40 -23.68 -1.33
C ASP A 254 24.06 -22.40 -0.56
N VAL A 255 22.81 -21.90 -0.62
CA VAL A 255 22.35 -20.64 0.03
C VAL A 255 21.64 -20.90 1.35
N GLU A 256 21.23 -22.13 1.63
CA GLU A 256 20.51 -22.49 2.88
C GLU A 256 21.40 -22.56 4.13
N LEU A 257 22.71 -22.53 4.00
CA LEU A 257 23.69 -22.74 5.08
C LEU A 257 24.37 -21.47 5.61
N GLY A 258 23.86 -20.29 5.26
CA GLY A 258 24.40 -18.98 5.65
C GLY A 258 23.60 -18.24 6.71
#